data_4e3584c85961979a32f684f4dfc5cf6b
#
_entry.id   4e3584c85961979a32f684f4dfc5cf6b
#
_cell.length_a   1.000
_cell.length_b   1.000
_cell.length_c   1.000
_cell.angle_alpha   90.00
_cell.angle_beta   90.00
_cell.angle_gamma   90.00
#
_symmetry.space_group_name_H-M   'P 1'
#
loop_
_entity.id
_entity.type
_entity.pdbx_description
1 polymer ?
#
loop_
_entity_poly.entity_id
_entity_poly.type
_entity_poly.pdbx_seq_one_letter_code
_entity_poly.pdbx_strand_id
1 'polypeptide(L)'
;MKDLIITSDTDSVFLHIKDILIKRNPDMNIYNKKNVIPEALKIADDYQAAANKFISQFAMSAFNISSDRQHFFELKQEVVIERSYHSGKRRYAMLIVNKEGVDTEEMIMMGLDLMKSNMPPLYKKFGQNLLTDIMMGKPKNVIDKQIIDFRKSLNDLSWTEIAKPTGVKQIKSYISKRPSPGEIFSEFKLKTPVNTRAAVCYNDLLKFKKLDKKYSLFVEGDKMKYVPLKPNPYNIDVIGFNGYNDPEFIVEFINEYVDREEAFNSILLNKLQGTYDDIGWGKDFPVLNSKITRFFKFN
;
A
#
# COMPACT_ATOMS: atom_id res chain seq x y z
N MET A 1 21.73 26.22 -3.65
CA MET A 1 20.79 25.85 -4.71
C MET A 1 20.01 24.68 -4.15
N LYS A 2 18.69 24.79 -3.96
CA LYS A 2 17.89 23.61 -3.56
C LYS A 2 17.92 22.63 -4.71
N ASP A 3 18.03 21.33 -4.41
CA ASP A 3 17.95 20.29 -5.43
C ASP A 3 16.59 20.36 -6.12
N LEU A 4 16.62 20.60 -7.43
CA LEU A 4 15.41 20.65 -8.24
C LEU A 4 14.87 19.23 -8.51
N ILE A 5 15.73 18.21 -8.44
CA ILE A 5 15.36 16.84 -8.72
C ILE A 5 14.70 16.24 -7.49
N ILE A 6 13.44 15.85 -7.62
CA ILE A 6 12.70 15.12 -6.57
C ILE A 6 13.10 13.65 -6.58
N THR A 7 13.08 13.05 -7.76
CA THR A 7 13.46 11.65 -7.98
C THR A 7 13.81 11.41 -9.45
N SER A 8 14.59 10.37 -9.68
CA SER A 8 14.89 9.87 -11.04
C SER A 8 14.81 8.35 -11.02
N ASP A 9 14.38 7.76 -12.13
CA ASP A 9 14.34 6.32 -12.29
C ASP A 9 14.61 5.93 -13.74
N THR A 10 15.72 5.26 -13.97
CA THR A 10 16.20 4.73 -15.25
C THR A 10 16.24 5.80 -16.37
N ASP A 11 15.10 6.19 -16.90
CA ASP A 11 14.88 7.03 -18.09
C ASP A 11 13.97 8.23 -17.80
N SER A 12 13.61 8.47 -16.56
CA SER A 12 12.74 9.58 -16.16
C SER A 12 13.31 10.42 -15.01
N VAL A 13 12.94 11.70 -14.97
CA VAL A 13 13.30 12.63 -13.91
C VAL A 13 12.10 13.51 -13.55
N PHE A 14 11.86 13.69 -12.25
CA PHE A 14 10.84 14.58 -11.72
C PHE A 14 11.47 15.81 -11.08
N LEU A 15 11.03 16.99 -11.56
CA LEU A 15 11.58 18.28 -11.14
C LEU A 15 10.58 19.06 -10.27
N HIS A 16 11.07 19.68 -9.21
CA HIS A 16 10.31 20.63 -8.41
C HIS A 16 10.46 22.04 -8.94
N ILE A 17 9.49 22.51 -9.72
CA ILE A 17 9.57 23.78 -10.47
C ILE A 17 8.89 24.97 -9.77
N LYS A 18 8.30 24.81 -8.58
CA LYS A 18 7.53 25.88 -7.91
C LYS A 18 8.33 27.15 -7.71
N ASP A 19 9.58 27.06 -7.24
CA ASP A 19 10.41 28.24 -6.97
C ASP A 19 10.78 28.95 -8.27
N ILE A 20 10.93 28.22 -9.37
CA ILE A 20 11.20 28.76 -10.70
C ILE A 20 9.95 29.48 -11.25
N LEU A 21 8.78 28.86 -11.10
CA LEU A 21 7.51 29.45 -11.49
C LEU A 21 7.29 30.81 -10.81
N ILE A 22 7.46 30.87 -9.47
CA ILE A 22 7.32 32.10 -8.69
C ILE A 22 8.35 33.14 -9.12
N LYS A 23 9.60 32.75 -9.34
CA LYS A 23 10.68 33.67 -9.76
C LYS A 23 10.42 34.25 -11.17
N ARG A 24 9.88 33.45 -12.10
CA ARG A 24 9.58 33.91 -13.46
C ARG A 24 8.31 34.78 -13.51
N ASN A 25 7.37 34.51 -12.62
CA ASN A 25 6.05 35.13 -12.60
C ASN A 25 5.66 35.57 -11.17
N PRO A 26 6.27 36.63 -10.61
CA PRO A 26 6.07 37.00 -9.20
C PRO A 26 4.63 37.29 -8.83
N ASP A 27 3.85 37.83 -9.75
CA ASP A 27 2.45 38.23 -9.53
C ASP A 27 1.42 37.14 -9.89
N MET A 28 1.90 35.96 -10.32
CA MET A 28 1.02 34.87 -10.74
C MET A 28 0.40 34.16 -9.54
N ASN A 29 -0.92 33.97 -9.58
CA ASN A 29 -1.59 33.11 -8.61
C ASN A 29 -1.26 31.65 -8.90
N ILE A 30 -0.34 31.07 -8.11
CA ILE A 30 0.12 29.68 -8.24
C ILE A 30 -0.94 28.61 -7.94
N TYR A 31 -2.11 28.99 -7.45
CA TYR A 31 -3.26 28.11 -7.24
C TYR A 31 -4.23 28.10 -8.44
N ASN A 32 -4.04 28.96 -9.41
CA ASN A 32 -4.86 29.00 -10.63
C ASN A 32 -4.24 28.10 -11.73
N LYS A 33 -4.75 26.88 -11.85
CA LYS A 33 -4.27 25.87 -12.82
C LYS A 33 -4.18 26.40 -14.24
N LYS A 34 -5.18 27.21 -14.68
CA LYS A 34 -5.22 27.77 -16.04
C LYS A 34 -4.02 28.65 -16.37
N ASN A 35 -3.44 29.32 -15.39
CA ASN A 35 -2.27 30.16 -15.55
C ASN A 35 -0.96 29.37 -15.33
N VAL A 36 -0.99 28.44 -14.37
CA VAL A 36 0.20 27.68 -13.94
C VAL A 36 0.63 26.65 -14.96
N ILE A 37 -0.33 25.90 -15.55
CA ILE A 37 0.01 24.80 -16.48
C ILE A 37 0.79 25.30 -17.71
N PRO A 38 0.36 26.37 -18.42
CA PRO A 38 1.14 26.88 -19.57
C PRO A 38 2.55 27.32 -19.20
N GLU A 39 2.73 27.96 -18.05
CA GLU A 39 4.07 28.38 -17.61
C GLU A 39 4.94 27.20 -17.15
N ALA A 40 4.32 26.18 -16.54
CA ALA A 40 5.02 24.93 -16.21
C ALA A 40 5.51 24.21 -17.46
N LEU A 41 4.71 24.16 -18.51
CA LEU A 41 5.10 23.59 -19.81
C LEU A 41 6.26 24.35 -20.44
N LYS A 42 6.25 25.68 -20.45
CA LYS A 42 7.39 26.50 -20.94
C LYS A 42 8.69 26.21 -20.17
N ILE A 43 8.59 26.08 -18.85
CA ILE A 43 9.74 25.70 -18.03
C ILE A 43 10.25 24.29 -18.42
N ALA A 44 9.32 23.34 -18.59
CA ALA A 44 9.65 21.98 -18.99
C ALA A 44 10.34 21.95 -20.39
N ASP A 45 9.86 22.73 -21.35
CA ASP A 45 10.47 22.87 -22.69
C ASP A 45 11.91 23.39 -22.61
N ASP A 46 12.15 24.42 -21.77
CA ASP A 46 13.50 24.96 -21.56
C ASP A 46 14.46 23.90 -20.99
N TYR A 47 14.00 23.14 -19.98
CA TYR A 47 14.81 22.06 -19.39
C TYR A 47 14.99 20.89 -20.36
N GLN A 48 13.97 20.52 -21.10
CA GLN A 48 14.03 19.49 -22.13
C GLN A 48 15.07 19.84 -23.20
N ALA A 49 15.02 21.06 -23.72
CA ALA A 49 15.98 21.53 -24.73
C ALA A 49 17.43 21.51 -24.21
N ALA A 50 17.66 21.99 -22.99
CA ALA A 50 18.98 21.98 -22.36
C ALA A 50 19.48 20.55 -22.10
N ALA A 51 18.61 19.67 -21.56
CA ALA A 51 18.95 18.29 -21.29
C ALA A 51 19.27 17.50 -22.56
N ASN A 52 18.46 17.63 -23.60
CA ASN A 52 18.66 16.93 -24.85
C ASN A 52 19.95 17.39 -25.57
N LYS A 53 20.26 18.69 -25.49
CA LYS A 53 21.56 19.20 -25.98
C LYS A 53 22.73 18.55 -25.23
N PHE A 54 22.66 18.48 -23.91
CA PHE A 54 23.68 17.83 -23.08
C PHE A 54 23.78 16.32 -23.37
N ILE A 55 22.66 15.61 -23.43
CA ILE A 55 22.62 14.15 -23.69
C ILE A 55 23.23 13.84 -25.06
N SER A 56 22.89 14.61 -26.09
CA SER A 56 23.46 14.43 -27.44
C SER A 56 24.97 14.62 -27.45
N GLN A 57 25.48 15.68 -26.80
CA GLN A 57 26.91 15.93 -26.70
C GLN A 57 27.63 14.84 -25.89
N PHE A 58 27.04 14.40 -24.78
CA PHE A 58 27.57 13.35 -23.94
C PHE A 58 27.60 11.99 -24.68
N ALA A 59 26.52 11.65 -25.41
CA ALA A 59 26.45 10.42 -26.19
C ALA A 59 27.56 10.36 -27.28
N MET A 60 27.80 11.45 -27.99
CA MET A 60 28.88 11.52 -28.97
C MET A 60 30.27 11.39 -28.33
N SER A 61 30.50 12.07 -27.20
CA SER A 61 31.83 12.09 -26.56
C SER A 61 32.14 10.84 -25.76
N ALA A 62 31.17 10.30 -24.98
CA ALA A 62 31.39 9.19 -24.07
C ALA A 62 31.17 7.81 -24.73
N PHE A 63 30.24 7.71 -25.68
CA PHE A 63 29.88 6.44 -26.32
C PHE A 63 30.30 6.39 -27.80
N ASN A 64 30.97 7.42 -28.30
CA ASN A 64 31.43 7.54 -29.72
C ASN A 64 30.27 7.31 -30.72
N ILE A 65 29.09 7.83 -30.39
CA ILE A 65 27.90 7.73 -31.25
C ILE A 65 28.05 8.76 -32.38
N SER A 66 27.78 8.34 -33.62
CA SER A 66 27.80 9.22 -34.77
C SER A 66 26.70 10.29 -34.69
N SER A 67 26.97 11.47 -35.30
CA SER A 67 26.07 12.62 -35.23
C SER A 67 24.66 12.37 -35.82
N ASP A 68 24.53 11.43 -36.74
CA ASP A 68 23.26 11.00 -37.33
C ASP A 68 22.38 10.18 -36.37
N ARG A 69 22.96 9.62 -35.28
CA ARG A 69 22.28 8.79 -34.29
C ARG A 69 22.07 9.46 -32.94
N GLN A 70 22.57 10.67 -32.74
CA GLN A 70 22.49 11.38 -31.44
C GLN A 70 21.03 11.62 -30.98
N HIS A 71 20.07 11.70 -31.92
CA HIS A 71 18.65 11.94 -31.63
C HIS A 71 17.89 10.73 -31.05
N PHE A 72 18.53 9.55 -31.00
CA PHE A 72 17.89 8.37 -30.35
C PHE A 72 17.83 8.46 -28.83
N PHE A 73 18.60 9.38 -28.23
CA PHE A 73 18.55 9.66 -26.80
C PHE A 73 17.87 11.01 -26.58
N GLU A 74 16.56 10.99 -26.47
CA GLU A 74 15.77 12.19 -26.30
C GLU A 74 14.85 12.08 -25.08
N LEU A 75 14.92 13.07 -24.16
CA LEU A 75 13.94 13.28 -23.12
C LEU A 75 12.77 14.08 -23.68
N LYS A 76 11.55 13.70 -23.30
CA LYS A 76 10.32 14.42 -23.60
C LYS A 76 9.58 14.77 -22.33
N GLN A 77 8.94 15.95 -22.31
CA GLN A 77 8.00 16.30 -21.27
C GLN A 77 6.76 15.41 -21.42
N GLU A 78 6.42 14.69 -20.36
CA GLU A 78 5.27 13.78 -20.36
C GLU A 78 4.13 14.32 -19.51
N VAL A 79 4.44 14.77 -18.27
CA VAL A 79 3.40 15.14 -17.31
C VAL A 79 3.74 16.42 -16.55
N VAL A 80 2.69 17.20 -16.23
CA VAL A 80 2.73 18.25 -15.19
C VAL A 80 1.96 17.75 -14.00
N ILE A 81 2.60 17.75 -12.83
CA ILE A 81 2.09 17.21 -11.58
C ILE A 81 1.81 18.37 -10.62
N GLU A 82 0.56 18.50 -10.15
CA GLU A 82 0.20 19.50 -9.16
C GLU A 82 0.73 19.16 -7.77
N ARG A 83 0.59 17.90 -7.37
CA ARG A 83 1.01 17.39 -6.07
C ARG A 83 1.57 15.99 -6.21
N SER A 84 2.62 15.70 -5.46
CA SER A 84 3.17 14.35 -5.36
C SER A 84 3.47 13.97 -3.92
N TYR A 85 3.27 12.70 -3.60
CA TYR A 85 3.66 12.06 -2.35
C TYR A 85 4.63 10.92 -2.66
N HIS A 86 5.80 10.93 -2.04
CA HIS A 86 6.83 9.91 -2.23
C HIS A 86 7.18 9.27 -0.88
N SER A 87 6.85 7.99 -0.71
CA SER A 87 7.20 7.22 0.51
C SER A 87 8.49 6.41 0.35
N GLY A 88 9.12 6.47 -0.81
CA GLY A 88 10.38 5.79 -1.11
C GLY A 88 10.59 5.55 -2.60
N LYS A 89 11.68 4.88 -2.95
CA LYS A 89 12.01 4.58 -4.35
C LYS A 89 10.89 3.77 -5.00
N ARG A 90 10.35 4.26 -6.12
CA ARG A 90 9.22 3.66 -6.87
C ARG A 90 7.93 3.51 -6.05
N ARG A 91 7.77 4.31 -5.00
CA ARG A 91 6.56 4.32 -4.18
C ARG A 91 6.03 5.73 -4.05
N TYR A 92 5.03 6.07 -4.86
CA TYR A 92 4.49 7.41 -4.96
C TYR A 92 3.01 7.46 -5.31
N ALA A 93 2.40 8.59 -5.02
CA ALA A 93 1.12 9.04 -5.55
C ALA A 93 1.31 10.41 -6.20
N MET A 94 0.67 10.65 -7.34
CA MET A 94 0.79 11.88 -8.12
C MET A 94 -0.59 12.32 -8.63
N LEU A 95 -0.90 13.60 -8.47
CA LEU A 95 -2.03 14.25 -9.12
C LEU A 95 -1.52 14.93 -10.39
N ILE A 96 -1.80 14.33 -11.53
CA ILE A 96 -1.40 14.82 -12.85
C ILE A 96 -2.46 15.79 -13.34
N VAL A 97 -2.04 16.97 -13.77
CA VAL A 97 -2.92 18.03 -14.28
C VAL A 97 -2.74 18.33 -15.76
N ASN A 98 -1.64 17.85 -16.35
CA ASN A 98 -1.45 17.86 -17.80
C ASN A 98 -0.61 16.65 -18.19
N LYS A 99 -0.99 16.00 -19.29
CA LYS A 99 -0.31 14.82 -19.84
C LYS A 99 -0.14 15.00 -21.34
N GLU A 100 1.11 15.04 -21.79
CA GLU A 100 1.48 15.23 -23.21
C GLU A 100 0.78 16.45 -23.85
N GLY A 101 0.67 17.55 -23.11
CA GLY A 101 0.04 18.79 -23.58
C GLY A 101 -1.49 18.85 -23.39
N VAL A 102 -2.14 17.77 -22.94
CA VAL A 102 -3.58 17.71 -22.70
C VAL A 102 -3.89 17.87 -21.20
N ASP A 103 -4.74 18.84 -20.88
CA ASP A 103 -5.17 19.04 -19.49
C ASP A 103 -6.02 17.85 -19.02
N THR A 104 -5.73 17.39 -17.82
CA THR A 104 -6.37 16.22 -17.19
C THR A 104 -6.48 16.42 -15.67
N GLU A 105 -7.12 15.48 -15.01
CA GLU A 105 -7.11 15.34 -13.56
C GLU A 105 -7.02 13.85 -13.22
N GLU A 106 -5.80 13.31 -13.31
CA GLU A 106 -5.54 11.88 -13.17
C GLU A 106 -4.74 11.62 -11.89
N MET A 107 -5.21 10.69 -11.04
CA MET A 107 -4.47 10.21 -9.88
C MET A 107 -3.72 8.92 -10.21
N ILE A 108 -2.41 8.96 -10.18
CA ILE A 108 -1.56 7.78 -10.33
C ILE A 108 -0.99 7.38 -8.96
N MET A 109 -1.07 6.10 -8.65
CA MET A 109 -0.49 5.51 -7.44
C MET A 109 0.35 4.29 -7.81
N MET A 110 1.62 4.30 -7.43
CA MET A 110 2.55 3.21 -7.76
C MET A 110 3.31 2.74 -6.51
N GLY A 111 3.48 1.41 -6.39
CA GLY A 111 4.35 0.78 -5.39
C GLY A 111 3.99 1.00 -3.92
N LEU A 112 2.97 1.79 -3.62
CA LEU A 112 2.52 2.07 -2.25
C LEU A 112 1.98 0.80 -1.58
N ASP A 113 2.17 0.68 -0.27
CA ASP A 113 1.75 -0.50 0.49
C ASP A 113 0.23 -0.75 0.43
N LEU A 114 -0.56 0.32 0.29
CA LEU A 114 -2.01 0.25 0.09
C LEU A 114 -2.41 -0.34 -1.27
N MET A 115 -1.49 -0.37 -2.24
CA MET A 115 -1.75 -0.84 -3.62
C MET A 115 -1.31 -2.29 -3.87
N LYS A 116 -0.66 -2.94 -2.91
CA LYS A 116 -0.14 -4.31 -3.07
C LYS A 116 -1.25 -5.32 -3.38
N SER A 117 -0.90 -6.35 -4.14
CA SER A 117 -1.83 -7.41 -4.55
C SER A 117 -2.42 -8.23 -3.38
N ASN A 118 -1.73 -8.26 -2.24
CA ASN A 118 -2.19 -8.94 -1.03
C ASN A 118 -3.05 -8.05 -0.11
N MET A 119 -3.43 -6.85 -0.58
CA MET A 119 -4.40 -6.01 0.10
C MET A 119 -5.82 -6.49 -0.25
N PRO A 120 -6.72 -6.73 0.73
CA PRO A 120 -8.11 -7.03 0.42
C PRO A 120 -8.74 -5.90 -0.41
N PRO A 121 -9.60 -6.20 -1.41
CA PRO A 121 -10.15 -5.19 -2.32
C PRO A 121 -10.83 -4.02 -1.61
N LEU A 122 -11.58 -4.30 -0.56
CA LEU A 122 -12.25 -3.29 0.26
C LEU A 122 -11.26 -2.28 0.86
N TYR A 123 -10.21 -2.76 1.52
CA TYR A 123 -9.17 -1.92 2.11
C TYR A 123 -8.37 -1.16 1.07
N LYS A 124 -8.12 -1.80 -0.09
CA LYS A 124 -7.42 -1.17 -1.21
C LYS A 124 -8.24 0.01 -1.74
N LYS A 125 -9.53 -0.20 -2.01
CA LYS A 125 -10.43 0.86 -2.49
C LYS A 125 -10.54 2.01 -1.49
N PHE A 126 -10.71 1.69 -0.20
CA PHE A 126 -10.73 2.71 0.84
C PHE A 126 -9.42 3.49 0.90
N GLY A 127 -8.27 2.81 0.90
CA GLY A 127 -6.95 3.45 0.93
C GLY A 127 -6.68 4.32 -0.29
N GLN A 128 -7.13 3.91 -1.48
CA GLN A 128 -7.06 4.72 -2.71
C GLN A 128 -7.86 6.02 -2.56
N ASN A 129 -9.12 5.90 -2.14
CA ASN A 129 -9.99 7.07 -1.96
C ASN A 129 -9.42 8.02 -0.90
N LEU A 130 -8.96 7.48 0.22
CA LEU A 130 -8.38 8.28 1.31
C LEU A 130 -7.13 9.03 0.84
N LEU A 131 -6.23 8.36 0.13
CA LEU A 131 -5.01 8.99 -0.38
C LEU A 131 -5.34 10.03 -1.46
N THR A 132 -6.33 9.78 -2.32
CA THR A 132 -6.83 10.77 -3.27
C THR A 132 -7.36 12.01 -2.55
N ASP A 133 -8.15 11.84 -1.50
CA ASP A 133 -8.68 12.94 -0.71
C ASP A 133 -7.59 13.76 -0.01
N ILE A 134 -6.55 13.11 0.49
CA ILE A 134 -5.34 13.76 1.03
C ILE A 134 -4.64 14.57 -0.06
N MET A 135 -4.44 13.98 -1.24
CA MET A 135 -3.80 14.63 -2.38
C MET A 135 -4.62 15.81 -2.92
N MET A 136 -5.94 15.73 -2.85
CA MET A 136 -6.85 16.86 -3.18
C MET A 136 -6.87 17.95 -2.09
N GLY A 137 -6.19 17.74 -0.97
CA GLY A 137 -6.05 18.73 0.12
C GLY A 137 -7.24 18.79 1.06
N LYS A 138 -8.01 17.71 1.20
CA LYS A 138 -9.04 17.65 2.24
C LYS A 138 -8.41 17.80 3.62
N PRO A 139 -9.07 18.54 4.54
CA PRO A 139 -8.51 18.77 5.86
C PRO A 139 -8.44 17.48 6.70
N LYS A 140 -7.48 17.45 7.63
CA LYS A 140 -7.18 16.28 8.48
C LYS A 140 -8.42 15.72 9.19
N ASN A 141 -9.28 16.56 9.74
CA ASN A 141 -10.49 16.15 10.45
C ASN A 141 -11.49 15.37 9.57
N VAL A 142 -11.55 15.68 8.26
CA VAL A 142 -12.38 14.95 7.29
C VAL A 142 -11.78 13.57 7.03
N ILE A 143 -10.46 13.51 6.86
CA ILE A 143 -9.73 12.24 6.67
C ILE A 143 -9.84 11.35 7.91
N ASP A 144 -9.64 11.92 9.10
CA ASP A 144 -9.78 11.20 10.37
C ASP A 144 -11.20 10.59 10.54
N LYS A 145 -12.23 11.37 10.18
CA LYS A 145 -13.61 10.89 10.21
C LYS A 145 -13.82 9.71 9.27
N GLN A 146 -13.30 9.76 8.04
CA GLN A 146 -13.41 8.65 7.09
C GLN A 146 -12.77 7.37 7.62
N ILE A 147 -11.61 7.46 8.28
CA ILE A 147 -10.93 6.31 8.90
C ILE A 147 -11.78 5.71 10.03
N ILE A 148 -12.34 6.56 10.89
CA ILE A 148 -13.20 6.13 11.99
C ILE A 148 -14.48 5.46 11.45
N ASP A 149 -15.11 6.04 10.45
CA ASP A 149 -16.34 5.52 9.85
C ASP A 149 -16.08 4.19 9.13
N PHE A 150 -14.99 4.08 8.40
CA PHE A 150 -14.56 2.82 7.78
C PHE A 150 -14.30 1.72 8.82
N ARG A 151 -13.60 2.05 9.92
CA ARG A 151 -13.38 1.11 11.03
C ARG A 151 -14.70 0.59 11.61
N LYS A 152 -15.69 1.46 11.83
CA LYS A 152 -16.99 1.08 12.33
C LYS A 152 -17.75 0.17 11.36
N SER A 153 -17.68 0.47 10.04
CA SER A 153 -18.36 -0.32 9.01
C SER A 153 -17.87 -1.77 8.92
N LEU A 154 -16.64 -2.05 9.37
CA LEU A 154 -16.13 -3.42 9.38
C LEU A 154 -16.94 -4.38 10.28
N ASN A 155 -17.69 -3.86 11.24
CA ASN A 155 -18.53 -4.70 12.11
C ASN A 155 -19.71 -5.34 11.36
N ASP A 156 -20.18 -4.68 10.31
CA ASP A 156 -21.35 -5.10 9.53
C ASP A 156 -20.96 -5.96 8.30
N LEU A 157 -19.64 -6.09 8.06
CA LEU A 157 -19.12 -6.81 6.90
C LEU A 157 -18.89 -8.30 7.19
N SER A 158 -18.98 -9.10 6.12
CA SER A 158 -18.56 -10.50 6.19
C SER A 158 -17.06 -10.60 6.49
N TRP A 159 -16.68 -11.61 7.28
CA TRP A 159 -15.27 -11.92 7.52
C TRP A 159 -14.50 -12.22 6.22
N THR A 160 -15.16 -12.69 5.17
CA THR A 160 -14.56 -12.95 3.86
C THR A 160 -14.10 -11.68 3.12
N GLU A 161 -14.76 -10.54 3.39
CA GLU A 161 -14.44 -9.24 2.80
C GLU A 161 -13.24 -8.56 3.49
N ILE A 162 -13.08 -8.82 4.78
CA ILE A 162 -11.98 -8.26 5.57
C ILE A 162 -10.73 -9.15 5.59
N ALA A 163 -10.85 -10.38 5.10
CA ALA A 163 -9.76 -11.36 5.11
C ALA A 163 -8.62 -11.00 4.17
N LYS A 164 -7.40 -11.23 4.64
CA LYS A 164 -6.20 -10.92 3.87
C LYS A 164 -5.81 -12.06 2.93
N PRO A 165 -5.77 -11.84 1.60
CA PRO A 165 -5.27 -12.83 0.65
C PRO A 165 -3.75 -12.96 0.76
N THR A 166 -3.26 -14.20 0.64
CA THR A 166 -1.83 -14.50 0.73
C THR A 166 -1.48 -15.82 0.04
N GLY A 167 -0.19 -16.02 -0.22
CA GLY A 167 0.34 -17.31 -0.62
C GLY A 167 0.91 -18.07 0.59
N VAL A 168 0.83 -19.39 0.53
CA VAL A 168 1.40 -20.30 1.51
C VAL A 168 2.87 -20.53 1.16
N LYS A 169 3.77 -20.31 2.13
CA LYS A 169 5.21 -20.47 1.91
C LYS A 169 5.87 -21.15 3.11
N GLN A 170 6.84 -22.01 2.82
CA GLN A 170 7.80 -22.54 3.80
C GLN A 170 7.16 -23.18 5.06
N ILE A 171 6.03 -23.89 4.92
CA ILE A 171 5.33 -24.54 6.04
C ILE A 171 6.30 -25.39 6.86
N LYS A 172 7.06 -26.28 6.21
CA LYS A 172 7.95 -27.22 6.88
C LYS A 172 9.08 -26.54 7.64
N SER A 173 9.58 -25.42 7.14
CA SER A 173 10.73 -24.71 7.71
C SER A 173 10.43 -24.03 9.04
N TYR A 174 9.17 -23.67 9.29
CA TYR A 174 8.75 -22.92 10.48
C TYR A 174 8.11 -23.76 11.58
N ILE A 175 7.78 -25.01 11.32
CA ILE A 175 7.29 -25.92 12.36
C ILE A 175 8.49 -26.43 13.17
N SER A 176 8.44 -26.25 14.50
CA SER A 176 9.44 -26.79 15.44
C SER A 176 9.07 -28.19 15.90
N LYS A 177 7.78 -28.44 16.18
CA LYS A 177 7.26 -29.72 16.62
C LYS A 177 5.88 -29.96 16.00
N ARG A 178 5.60 -31.19 15.56
CA ARG A 178 4.29 -31.64 15.14
C ARG A 178 3.45 -32.03 16.36
N PRO A 179 2.10 -31.96 16.29
CA PRO A 179 1.25 -32.35 17.40
C PRO A 179 1.48 -33.80 17.81
N SER A 180 1.65 -34.04 19.10
CA SER A 180 1.65 -35.36 19.70
C SER A 180 0.22 -35.88 19.91
N PRO A 181 -0.01 -37.18 20.22
CA PRO A 181 -1.32 -37.67 20.58
C PRO A 181 -1.97 -36.82 21.72
N GLY A 182 -3.13 -36.26 21.46
CA GLY A 182 -3.83 -35.37 22.39
C GLY A 182 -3.58 -33.87 22.19
N GLU A 183 -2.55 -33.50 21.44
CA GLU A 183 -2.30 -32.13 21.03
C GLU A 183 -3.01 -31.84 19.69
N ILE A 184 -3.47 -30.60 19.50
CA ILE A 184 -4.18 -30.18 18.28
C ILE A 184 -3.21 -29.50 17.30
N PHE A 185 -2.38 -28.59 17.80
CA PHE A 185 -1.58 -27.69 16.98
C PHE A 185 -0.08 -27.97 17.02
N SER A 186 0.54 -27.75 15.89
CA SER A 186 2.01 -27.71 15.75
C SER A 186 2.58 -26.53 16.54
N GLU A 187 3.77 -26.71 17.09
CA GLU A 187 4.56 -25.61 17.65
C GLU A 187 5.35 -24.90 16.55
N PHE A 188 5.49 -23.60 16.69
CA PHE A 188 6.17 -22.75 15.72
C PHE A 188 7.53 -22.27 16.21
N LYS A 189 8.45 -22.10 15.29
CA LYS A 189 9.71 -21.37 15.55
C LYS A 189 9.43 -19.90 15.80
N LEU A 190 10.33 -19.25 16.52
CA LEU A 190 10.27 -17.81 16.75
C LEU A 190 10.20 -17.06 15.42
N LYS A 191 9.39 -15.99 15.36
CA LYS A 191 9.17 -15.14 14.16
C LYS A 191 8.54 -15.86 12.97
N THR A 192 7.81 -16.94 13.17
CA THR A 192 7.03 -17.58 12.10
C THR A 192 6.04 -16.59 11.49
N PRO A 193 6.02 -16.42 10.14
CA PRO A 193 5.10 -15.53 9.47
C PRO A 193 3.63 -15.91 9.74
N VAL A 194 2.77 -14.88 9.86
CA VAL A 194 1.34 -15.04 10.15
C VAL A 194 0.64 -15.95 9.14
N ASN A 195 0.92 -15.79 7.85
CA ASN A 195 0.35 -16.63 6.81
C ASN A 195 0.74 -18.11 6.93
N THR A 196 1.96 -18.40 7.37
CA THR A 196 2.38 -19.79 7.62
C THR A 196 1.65 -20.37 8.82
N ARG A 197 1.53 -19.61 9.94
CA ARG A 197 0.74 -20.05 11.10
C ARG A 197 -0.71 -20.29 10.71
N ALA A 198 -1.32 -19.37 9.95
CA ALA A 198 -2.70 -19.49 9.51
C ALA A 198 -2.97 -20.78 8.71
N ALA A 199 -2.07 -21.12 7.76
CA ALA A 199 -2.16 -22.35 6.97
C ALA A 199 -2.01 -23.60 7.83
N VAL A 200 -1.06 -23.58 8.76
CA VAL A 200 -0.80 -24.74 9.65
C VAL A 200 -1.96 -24.93 10.64
N CYS A 201 -2.48 -23.86 11.24
CA CYS A 201 -3.65 -23.97 12.14
C CYS A 201 -4.86 -24.57 11.45
N TYR A 202 -5.15 -24.16 10.20
CA TYR A 202 -6.19 -24.79 9.40
C TYR A 202 -5.95 -26.27 9.17
N ASN A 203 -4.74 -26.63 8.74
CA ASN A 203 -4.37 -28.01 8.46
C ASN A 203 -4.44 -28.92 9.70
N ASP A 204 -3.99 -28.41 10.85
CA ASP A 204 -3.98 -29.17 12.10
C ASP A 204 -5.41 -29.35 12.63
N LEU A 205 -6.30 -28.34 12.51
CA LEU A 205 -7.71 -28.49 12.83
C LEU A 205 -8.43 -29.52 11.95
N LEU A 206 -8.15 -29.53 10.65
CA LEU A 206 -8.72 -30.53 9.74
C LEU A 206 -8.31 -31.97 10.14
N LYS A 207 -7.03 -32.18 10.46
CA LYS A 207 -6.53 -33.49 10.92
C LYS A 207 -7.14 -33.90 12.26
N PHE A 208 -7.19 -32.97 13.21
CA PHE A 208 -7.82 -33.22 14.51
C PHE A 208 -9.27 -33.66 14.38
N LYS A 209 -10.03 -33.01 13.49
CA LYS A 209 -11.42 -33.35 13.18
C LYS A 209 -11.56 -34.54 12.21
N LYS A 210 -10.46 -35.14 11.74
CA LYS A 210 -10.43 -36.24 10.75
C LYS A 210 -11.11 -35.86 9.41
N LEU A 211 -11.00 -34.59 9.01
CA LEU A 211 -11.60 -34.05 7.79
C LEU A 211 -10.57 -33.82 6.67
N ASP A 212 -9.32 -34.14 6.92
CA ASP A 212 -8.19 -33.98 5.97
C ASP A 212 -8.29 -34.89 4.73
N LYS A 213 -9.15 -35.91 4.74
CA LYS A 213 -9.50 -36.72 3.56
C LYS A 213 -10.62 -36.12 2.70
N LYS A 214 -11.47 -35.25 3.30
CA LYS A 214 -12.60 -34.63 2.62
C LYS A 214 -12.26 -33.23 2.11
N TYR A 215 -11.41 -32.50 2.83
CA TYR A 215 -11.00 -31.13 2.50
C TYR A 215 -9.49 -31.07 2.31
N SER A 216 -9.07 -30.32 1.27
CA SER A 216 -7.66 -30.18 0.96
C SER A 216 -6.88 -29.42 2.04
N LEU A 217 -5.74 -29.97 2.42
CA LEU A 217 -4.78 -29.27 3.26
C LEU A 217 -4.01 -28.23 2.44
N PHE A 218 -3.69 -27.10 3.03
CA PHE A 218 -2.80 -26.13 2.41
C PHE A 218 -1.38 -26.68 2.29
N VAL A 219 -0.82 -26.52 1.09
CA VAL A 219 0.57 -26.86 0.78
C VAL A 219 1.32 -25.62 0.27
N GLU A 220 2.64 -25.72 0.16
CA GLU A 220 3.46 -24.64 -0.38
C GLU A 220 3.07 -24.30 -1.82
N GLY A 221 2.88 -23.00 -2.10
CA GLY A 221 2.42 -22.49 -3.39
C GLY A 221 0.94 -22.17 -3.45
N ASP A 222 0.13 -22.74 -2.56
CA ASP A 222 -1.31 -22.46 -2.52
C ASP A 222 -1.61 -20.99 -2.23
N LYS A 223 -2.76 -20.54 -2.73
CA LYS A 223 -3.35 -19.25 -2.36
C LYS A 223 -4.43 -19.50 -1.32
N MET A 224 -4.44 -18.68 -0.29
CA MET A 224 -5.45 -18.69 0.76
C MET A 224 -5.79 -17.28 1.20
N LYS A 225 -6.81 -17.16 2.03
CA LYS A 225 -7.09 -15.99 2.84
C LYS A 225 -6.88 -16.34 4.30
N TYR A 226 -6.66 -15.33 5.16
CA TYR A 226 -6.63 -15.52 6.59
C TYR A 226 -7.25 -14.34 7.33
N VAL A 227 -7.71 -14.61 8.54
CA VAL A 227 -8.21 -13.62 9.49
C VAL A 227 -7.54 -13.78 10.85
N PRO A 228 -7.27 -12.69 11.57
CA PRO A 228 -6.90 -12.75 12.98
C PRO A 228 -8.13 -13.16 13.84
N LEU A 229 -7.86 -13.75 14.98
CA LEU A 229 -8.87 -14.27 15.88
C LEU A 229 -8.78 -13.60 17.25
N LYS A 230 -9.93 -13.38 17.88
CA LYS A 230 -10.06 -13.07 19.30
C LYS A 230 -9.60 -14.26 20.15
N PRO A 231 -9.36 -14.08 21.47
CA PRO A 231 -9.19 -15.21 22.39
C PRO A 231 -10.29 -16.24 22.20
N ASN A 232 -9.90 -17.51 22.02
CA ASN A 232 -10.80 -18.60 21.64
C ASN A 232 -10.40 -19.91 22.34
N PRO A 233 -11.25 -20.94 22.37
CA PRO A 233 -10.99 -22.20 23.06
C PRO A 233 -9.77 -22.96 22.57
N TYR A 234 -9.34 -22.70 21.32
CA TYR A 234 -8.15 -23.33 20.73
C TYR A 234 -6.87 -22.54 20.97
N ASN A 235 -6.94 -21.37 21.58
CA ASN A 235 -5.79 -20.50 21.86
C ASN A 235 -4.91 -20.22 20.62
N ILE A 236 -5.51 -20.06 19.44
CA ILE A 236 -4.85 -19.66 18.21
C ILE A 236 -5.19 -18.20 17.88
N ASP A 237 -4.21 -17.47 17.34
CA ASP A 237 -4.33 -16.04 17.02
C ASP A 237 -4.76 -15.76 15.59
N VAL A 238 -4.72 -16.78 14.71
CA VAL A 238 -5.00 -16.65 13.29
C VAL A 238 -5.45 -17.96 12.69
N ILE A 239 -6.29 -17.91 11.65
CA ILE A 239 -6.68 -19.08 10.87
C ILE A 239 -6.74 -18.76 9.37
N GLY A 240 -6.25 -19.71 8.55
CA GLY A 240 -6.39 -19.70 7.10
C GLY A 240 -7.68 -20.35 6.63
N PHE A 241 -8.11 -20.03 5.41
CA PHE A 241 -9.27 -20.65 4.76
C PHE A 241 -9.25 -20.43 3.25
N ASN A 242 -10.01 -21.23 2.49
CA ASN A 242 -10.11 -21.12 1.03
C ASN A 242 -11.11 -20.03 0.60
N GLY A 243 -12.25 -19.93 1.28
CA GLY A 243 -13.33 -18.99 0.99
C GLY A 243 -14.43 -19.51 0.05
N TYR A 244 -14.35 -20.77 -0.41
CA TYR A 244 -15.35 -21.37 -1.28
C TYR A 244 -15.66 -22.84 -0.95
N ASN A 245 -14.80 -23.55 -0.28
CA ASN A 245 -14.98 -24.95 0.10
C ASN A 245 -14.32 -25.22 1.44
N ASP A 246 -14.77 -24.50 2.45
CA ASP A 246 -14.29 -24.67 3.83
C ASP A 246 -15.29 -25.52 4.62
N PRO A 247 -14.83 -26.32 5.58
CA PRO A 247 -15.73 -27.06 6.48
C PRO A 247 -16.62 -26.11 7.29
N GLU A 248 -17.87 -26.49 7.49
CA GLU A 248 -18.85 -25.70 8.23
C GLU A 248 -18.34 -25.24 9.61
N PHE A 249 -17.72 -26.16 10.36
CA PHE A 249 -17.15 -25.81 11.67
C PHE A 249 -16.04 -24.73 11.61
N ILE A 250 -15.27 -24.65 10.52
CA ILE A 250 -14.28 -23.57 10.31
C ILE A 250 -15.01 -22.24 10.06
N VAL A 251 -16.07 -22.28 9.25
CA VAL A 251 -16.90 -21.09 8.97
C VAL A 251 -17.55 -20.57 10.24
N GLU A 252 -18.16 -21.46 11.02
CA GLU A 252 -18.76 -21.11 12.32
C GLU A 252 -17.73 -20.56 13.30
N PHE A 253 -16.59 -21.21 13.41
CA PHE A 253 -15.48 -20.78 14.27
C PHE A 253 -14.96 -19.39 13.89
N ILE A 254 -14.77 -19.11 12.59
CA ILE A 254 -14.37 -17.78 12.14
C ILE A 254 -15.46 -16.74 12.43
N ASN A 255 -16.72 -17.04 12.17
CA ASN A 255 -17.84 -16.14 12.47
C ASN A 255 -17.86 -15.71 13.94
N GLU A 256 -17.60 -16.63 14.84
CA GLU A 256 -17.63 -16.38 16.29
C GLU A 256 -16.40 -15.60 16.78
N TYR A 257 -15.21 -15.97 16.29
CA TYR A 257 -13.94 -15.49 16.86
C TYR A 257 -13.17 -14.50 15.99
N VAL A 258 -13.64 -14.09 14.82
CA VAL A 258 -12.91 -13.12 13.99
C VAL A 258 -12.64 -11.80 14.73
N ASP A 259 -11.38 -11.36 14.76
CA ASP A 259 -10.97 -10.07 15.32
C ASP A 259 -10.90 -9.00 14.22
N ARG A 260 -12.01 -8.28 14.06
CA ARG A 260 -12.12 -7.19 13.07
C ARG A 260 -11.23 -6.01 13.39
N GLU A 261 -10.99 -5.75 14.66
CA GLU A 261 -10.08 -4.69 15.11
C GLU A 261 -8.63 -5.01 14.77
N GLU A 262 -8.18 -6.22 15.04
CA GLU A 262 -6.83 -6.63 14.68
C GLU A 262 -6.67 -6.74 13.15
N ALA A 263 -7.71 -7.16 12.42
CA ALA A 263 -7.70 -7.10 10.95
C ALA A 263 -7.51 -5.66 10.44
N PHE A 264 -8.27 -4.70 10.97
CA PHE A 264 -8.10 -3.29 10.63
C PHE A 264 -6.70 -2.78 10.96
N ASN A 265 -6.21 -3.05 12.17
CA ASN A 265 -4.90 -2.61 12.65
C ASN A 265 -3.76 -3.16 11.80
N SER A 266 -3.73 -4.47 11.56
CA SER A 266 -2.63 -5.14 10.85
C SER A 266 -2.65 -4.90 9.34
N ILE A 267 -3.83 -4.78 8.74
CA ILE A 267 -3.97 -4.61 7.29
C ILE A 267 -3.81 -3.14 6.88
N LEU A 268 -4.46 -2.21 7.57
CA LEU A 268 -4.58 -0.82 7.14
C LEU A 268 -3.87 0.17 8.06
N LEU A 269 -4.14 0.14 9.37
CA LEU A 269 -3.72 1.17 10.31
C LEU A 269 -2.22 1.44 10.29
N ASN A 270 -1.40 0.38 10.35
CA ASN A 270 0.06 0.51 10.36
C ASN A 270 0.62 1.14 9.08
N LYS A 271 -0.10 1.02 7.95
CA LYS A 271 0.29 1.64 6.68
C LYS A 271 -0.17 3.08 6.57
N LEU A 272 -1.35 3.38 7.08
CA LEU A 272 -1.85 4.76 7.17
C LEU A 272 -1.01 5.58 8.14
N GLN A 273 -0.53 4.99 9.25
CA GLN A 273 0.35 5.66 10.19
C GLN A 273 1.60 6.20 9.48
N GLY A 274 2.26 5.37 8.64
CA GLY A 274 3.41 5.83 7.85
C GLY A 274 3.09 7.02 6.95
N THR A 275 1.92 7.00 6.28
CA THR A 275 1.49 8.13 5.45
C THR A 275 1.25 9.39 6.29
N TYR A 276 0.63 9.27 7.46
CA TYR A 276 0.40 10.40 8.38
C TYR A 276 1.70 11.00 8.90
N ASP A 277 2.68 10.14 9.24
CA ASP A 277 4.00 10.58 9.70
C ASP A 277 4.72 11.37 8.59
N ASP A 278 4.69 10.87 7.35
CA ASP A 278 5.33 11.50 6.20
C ASP A 278 4.76 12.88 5.86
N ILE A 279 3.44 13.09 6.05
CA ILE A 279 2.77 14.39 5.79
C ILE A 279 2.67 15.29 7.03
N GLY A 280 3.29 14.89 8.15
CA GLY A 280 3.34 15.67 9.38
C GLY A 280 2.09 15.61 10.26
N TRP A 281 1.20 14.64 10.04
CA TRP A 281 -0.02 14.43 10.83
C TRP A 281 0.12 13.37 11.93
N GLY A 282 1.27 12.71 12.05
CA GLY A 282 1.46 11.48 12.82
C GLY A 282 1.14 11.54 14.31
N LYS A 283 1.35 12.68 14.97
CA LYS A 283 1.16 12.82 16.42
C LYS A 283 -0.29 12.64 16.88
N ASP A 284 -1.27 12.91 16.02
CA ASP A 284 -2.70 12.94 16.34
C ASP A 284 -3.49 11.91 15.55
N PHE A 285 -2.94 10.73 15.33
CA PHE A 285 -3.64 9.70 14.55
C PHE A 285 -4.89 9.21 15.31
N PRO A 286 -6.11 9.30 14.73
CA PRO A 286 -7.37 9.21 15.46
C PRO A 286 -7.65 7.83 16.09
N VAL A 287 -6.92 6.80 15.70
CA VAL A 287 -7.16 5.42 16.13
C VAL A 287 -6.18 4.95 17.21
N LEU A 288 -5.06 5.65 17.42
CA LEU A 288 -4.08 5.31 18.47
C LEU A 288 -4.65 5.41 19.88
N ASN A 289 -5.59 6.33 20.12
CA ASN A 289 -6.23 6.51 21.41
C ASN A 289 -7.03 5.28 21.89
N SER A 290 -7.46 4.40 20.97
CA SER A 290 -8.20 3.18 21.35
C SER A 290 -7.32 2.04 21.87
N LYS A 291 -6.01 2.03 21.54
CA LYS A 291 -5.06 1.07 22.14
C LYS A 291 -4.72 1.45 23.58
N ILE A 292 -4.59 2.74 23.87
CA ILE A 292 -4.29 3.26 25.21
C ILE A 292 -5.44 2.94 26.17
N THR A 293 -6.70 3.04 25.73
CA THR A 293 -7.87 2.71 26.56
C THR A 293 -8.00 1.22 26.91
N ARG A 294 -7.39 0.31 26.14
CA ARG A 294 -7.34 -1.13 26.51
C ARG A 294 -6.33 -1.44 27.61
N PHE A 295 -5.24 -0.66 27.69
CA PHE A 295 -4.23 -0.83 28.76
C PHE A 295 -4.66 -0.22 30.11
N PHE A 296 -5.62 0.70 30.13
CA PHE A 296 -6.08 1.41 31.31
C PHE A 296 -7.47 1.01 31.80
N LYS A 297 -8.06 -0.10 31.33
CA LYS A 297 -9.16 -0.74 32.04
C LYS A 297 -8.57 -1.58 33.18
N PHE A 298 -8.08 -0.91 34.21
CA PHE A 298 -8.00 -1.47 35.56
C PHE A 298 -9.36 -1.24 36.26
N ASN A 299 -9.99 -2.33 36.61
CA ASN A 299 -11.03 -2.58 37.65
C ASN A 299 -12.05 -1.48 37.92
#